data_e7fbc6bbff3c32cfa0b1a599666c4cbb
#
_entry.id   e7fbc6bbff3c32cfa0b1a599666c4cbb
#
_cell.length_a   1.000
_cell.length_b   1.000
_cell.length_c   1.000
_cell.angle_alpha   90.00
_cell.angle_beta   90.00
_cell.angle_gamma   90.00
#
_symmetry.space_group_name_H-M   'P 1'
#
loop_
_entity.id
_entity.type
_entity.pdbx_description
1 polymer ?
#
loop_
_entity_poly.entity_id
_entity_poly.type
_entity_poly.pdbx_seq_one_letter_code
_entity_poly.pdbx_strand_id
1 'polypeptide(L)'
;DVESVMNSVVSLLLILEPDKQEALIESLCEKLVKFREGERPSLRLQLLSNLFHGMDKNTPVRYTVYCSLIKVAASCGAIQYIPTELDQVRKWISDWNLNTEKKHTLLRLLYEALVDCKKSDAASKVMVELLGSYTEDNASQARVDAHRCIVRALKDPNAFLFDHLLTLKPVKFLEGELIHDLLTIFVSAKLASYVKFYQNNKDFIDSLGLLHEQNMAKMRLLTFMGMAVENKEISFDTMQQELQIGADDVEAFVIDAVRTKMVYCKIDQTQRKVVVSHSTHRTFGKQQWQQLYDTLNAWKQNLNKVKNSLLSLSDT
;
A
#
# COMPACT_ATOMS: atom_id res chain seq x y z
N ASP A 1 -23.68 37.92 -1.10
CA ASP A 1 -23.12 36.67 -1.59
C ASP A 1 -22.39 35.96 -0.44
N VAL A 2 -22.85 34.75 -0.07
CA VAL A 2 -22.33 33.99 1.09
C VAL A 2 -20.85 33.68 0.92
N GLU A 3 -20.40 33.35 -0.27
CA GLU A 3 -19.00 33.02 -0.57
C GLU A 3 -18.09 34.22 -0.31
N SER A 4 -18.47 35.39 -0.77
CA SER A 4 -17.71 36.62 -0.58
C SER A 4 -17.59 37.01 0.92
N VAL A 5 -18.68 36.89 1.67
CA VAL A 5 -18.68 37.14 3.12
C VAL A 5 -17.77 36.16 3.86
N MET A 6 -17.86 34.87 3.52
CA MET A 6 -17.04 33.85 4.16
C MET A 6 -15.55 33.98 3.83
N ASN A 7 -15.21 34.32 2.59
CA ASN A 7 -13.83 34.63 2.22
C ASN A 7 -13.28 35.85 2.97
N SER A 8 -14.10 36.85 3.21
CA SER A 8 -13.73 37.99 4.04
C SER A 8 -13.48 37.58 5.50
N VAL A 9 -14.29 36.69 6.06
CA VAL A 9 -14.07 36.14 7.40
C VAL A 9 -12.74 35.38 7.47
N VAL A 10 -12.45 34.53 6.51
CA VAL A 10 -11.17 33.80 6.41
C VAL A 10 -9.98 34.77 6.35
N SER A 11 -10.09 35.80 5.53
CA SER A 11 -9.04 36.84 5.42
C SER A 11 -8.80 37.57 6.73
N LEU A 12 -9.84 37.90 7.46
CA LEU A 12 -9.74 38.52 8.79
C LEU A 12 -9.10 37.59 9.83
N LEU A 13 -9.43 36.30 9.78
CA LEU A 13 -8.81 35.31 10.68
C LEU A 13 -7.31 35.20 10.47
N LEU A 14 -6.83 35.32 9.23
CA LEU A 14 -5.41 35.25 8.90
C LEU A 14 -4.60 36.45 9.40
N ILE A 15 -5.25 37.57 9.71
CA ILE A 15 -4.62 38.81 10.19
C ILE A 15 -4.50 38.84 11.73
N LEU A 16 -5.28 38.00 12.43
CA LEU A 16 -5.32 38.01 13.90
C LEU A 16 -4.00 37.52 14.54
N GLU A 17 -3.79 37.95 15.77
CA GLU A 17 -2.68 37.45 16.60
C GLU A 17 -2.81 35.92 16.81
N PRO A 18 -1.69 35.17 16.85
CA PRO A 18 -1.70 33.69 16.90
C PRO A 18 -2.58 33.10 18.01
N ASP A 19 -2.56 33.68 19.20
CA ASP A 19 -3.31 33.17 20.37
C ASP A 19 -4.84 33.28 20.19
N LYS A 20 -5.30 34.35 19.55
CA LYS A 20 -6.72 34.56 19.24
C LYS A 20 -7.14 33.79 17.99
N GLN A 21 -6.23 33.65 17.06
CA GLN A 21 -6.44 32.96 15.79
C GLN A 21 -6.75 31.47 16.02
N GLU A 22 -6.00 30.80 16.89
CA GLU A 22 -6.15 29.36 17.14
C GLU A 22 -7.56 28.96 17.57
N ALA A 23 -8.10 29.63 18.63
CA ALA A 23 -9.43 29.32 19.15
C ALA A 23 -10.55 29.57 18.13
N LEU A 24 -10.46 30.66 17.36
CA LEU A 24 -11.46 31.01 16.34
C LEU A 24 -11.39 30.08 15.14
N ILE A 25 -10.21 29.66 14.72
CA ILE A 25 -10.03 28.70 13.62
C ILE A 25 -10.55 27.33 14.03
N GLU A 26 -10.27 26.85 15.21
CA GLU A 26 -10.83 25.60 15.73
C GLU A 26 -12.36 25.60 15.76
N SER A 27 -12.97 26.68 16.23
CA SER A 27 -14.41 26.86 16.24
C SER A 27 -15.01 26.89 14.84
N LEU A 28 -14.37 27.59 13.90
CA LEU A 28 -14.80 27.64 12.50
C LEU A 28 -14.72 26.27 11.84
N CYS A 29 -13.61 25.56 12.03
CA CYS A 29 -13.41 24.21 11.50
C CYS A 29 -14.47 23.23 12.02
N GLU A 30 -14.78 23.28 13.31
CA GLU A 30 -15.81 22.44 13.91
C GLU A 30 -17.19 22.69 13.28
N LYS A 31 -17.53 23.94 13.04
CA LYS A 31 -18.80 24.30 12.38
C LYS A 31 -18.83 23.91 10.90
N LEU A 32 -17.72 24.05 10.19
CA LEU A 32 -17.62 23.69 8.77
C LEU A 32 -17.64 22.18 8.52
N VAL A 33 -17.17 21.39 9.47
CA VAL A 33 -17.22 19.91 9.41
C VAL A 33 -18.63 19.39 9.67
N LYS A 34 -19.38 20.02 10.59
CA LYS A 34 -20.75 19.66 10.91
C LYS A 34 -21.73 20.30 9.90
N PHE A 35 -22.09 19.57 8.85
CA PHE A 35 -23.08 20.02 7.90
C PHE A 35 -24.12 18.92 7.63
N ARG A 36 -25.33 19.36 7.21
CA ARG A 36 -26.41 18.46 6.80
C ARG A 36 -26.32 18.18 5.30
N GLU A 37 -26.93 17.08 4.87
CA GLU A 37 -27.06 16.78 3.44
C GLU A 37 -27.66 17.99 2.68
N GLY A 38 -27.02 18.39 1.57
CA GLY A 38 -27.45 19.51 0.72
C GLY A 38 -26.81 20.87 1.02
N GLU A 39 -26.00 21.01 2.07
CA GLU A 39 -25.35 22.28 2.44
C GLU A 39 -23.98 22.46 1.77
N ARG A 40 -23.94 22.85 0.50
CA ARG A 40 -22.78 23.35 -0.25
C ARG A 40 -21.39 22.80 0.20
N PRO A 41 -21.11 21.50 0.08
CA PRO A 41 -19.84 20.92 0.53
C PRO A 41 -18.63 21.47 -0.22
N SER A 42 -18.80 21.85 -1.49
CA SER A 42 -17.73 22.45 -2.31
C SER A 42 -17.28 23.81 -1.77
N LEU A 43 -18.21 24.64 -1.31
CA LEU A 43 -17.87 25.94 -0.70
C LEU A 43 -17.10 25.75 0.61
N ARG A 44 -17.52 24.82 1.44
CA ARG A 44 -16.84 24.49 2.72
C ARG A 44 -15.42 23.98 2.47
N LEU A 45 -15.26 23.11 1.49
CA LEU A 45 -13.95 22.60 1.09
C LEU A 45 -13.05 23.73 0.58
N GLN A 46 -13.58 24.63 -0.24
CA GLN A 46 -12.83 25.78 -0.74
C GLN A 46 -12.41 26.74 0.36
N LEU A 47 -13.30 27.04 1.32
CA LEU A 47 -12.98 27.90 2.47
C LEU A 47 -11.88 27.31 3.34
N LEU A 48 -11.96 26.03 3.66
CA LEU A 48 -10.93 25.32 4.42
C LEU A 48 -9.60 25.25 3.66
N SER A 49 -9.64 25.04 2.36
CA SER A 49 -8.46 25.06 1.50
C SER A 49 -7.79 26.44 1.46
N ASN A 50 -8.56 27.51 1.32
CA ASN A 50 -8.05 28.88 1.36
C ASN A 50 -7.42 29.20 2.71
N LEU A 51 -8.07 28.80 3.79
CA LEU A 51 -7.54 28.97 5.15
C LEU A 51 -6.23 28.20 5.32
N PHE A 52 -6.18 26.94 4.89
CA PHE A 52 -4.98 26.10 4.98
C PHE A 52 -3.79 26.70 4.23
N HIS A 53 -4.00 27.14 3.01
CA HIS A 53 -2.93 27.73 2.18
C HIS A 53 -2.53 29.14 2.61
N GLY A 54 -3.44 29.88 3.24
CA GLY A 54 -3.15 31.23 3.76
C GLY A 54 -2.39 31.26 5.08
N MET A 55 -2.35 30.16 5.82
CA MET A 55 -1.64 30.07 7.10
C MET A 55 -0.15 29.85 6.92
N ASP A 56 0.64 30.28 7.91
CA ASP A 56 2.05 29.98 8.01
C ASP A 56 2.28 28.46 8.04
N LYS A 57 3.32 28.01 7.32
CA LYS A 57 3.63 26.59 7.15
C LYS A 57 3.89 25.85 8.46
N ASN A 58 4.41 26.55 9.46
CA ASN A 58 4.82 25.99 10.75
C ASN A 58 3.80 26.21 11.87
N THR A 59 2.64 26.77 11.57
CA THR A 59 1.59 27.04 12.57
C THR A 59 0.91 25.75 13.01
N PRO A 60 0.92 25.38 14.31
CA PRO A 60 0.35 24.12 14.78
C PRO A 60 -1.14 23.95 14.48
N VAL A 61 -1.93 25.02 14.48
CA VAL A 61 -3.37 24.99 14.19
C VAL A 61 -3.67 24.57 12.74
N ARG A 62 -2.71 24.64 11.86
CA ARG A 62 -2.80 24.14 10.48
C ARG A 62 -3.11 22.63 10.42
N TYR A 63 -2.68 21.88 11.42
CA TYR A 63 -3.07 20.48 11.60
C TYR A 63 -4.58 20.33 11.73
N THR A 64 -5.24 21.14 12.57
CA THR A 64 -6.69 21.12 12.74
C THR A 64 -7.43 21.45 11.45
N VAL A 65 -6.95 22.42 10.71
CA VAL A 65 -7.51 22.79 9.39
C VAL A 65 -7.35 21.65 8.38
N TYR A 66 -6.22 21.01 8.35
CA TYR A 66 -5.96 19.88 7.46
C TYR A 66 -6.85 18.66 7.78
N CYS A 67 -7.01 18.33 9.06
CA CYS A 67 -7.94 17.28 9.50
C CYS A 67 -9.39 17.60 9.09
N SER A 68 -9.81 18.84 9.21
CA SER A 68 -11.13 19.30 8.79
C SER A 68 -11.31 19.22 7.27
N LEU A 69 -10.28 19.57 6.49
CA LEU A 69 -10.26 19.39 5.05
C LEU A 69 -10.47 17.93 4.64
N ILE A 70 -9.77 17.02 5.29
CA ILE A 70 -9.90 15.59 5.02
C ILE A 70 -11.32 15.11 5.30
N LYS A 71 -11.91 15.50 6.45
CA LYS A 71 -13.27 15.12 6.82
C LYS A 71 -14.31 15.61 5.83
N VAL A 72 -14.24 16.87 5.42
CA VAL A 72 -15.17 17.45 4.43
C VAL A 72 -14.99 16.82 3.06
N ALA A 73 -13.76 16.63 2.63
CA ALA A 73 -13.47 15.98 1.35
C ALA A 73 -13.94 14.53 1.28
N ALA A 74 -13.77 13.77 2.35
CA ALA A 74 -14.28 12.40 2.45
C ALA A 74 -15.82 12.38 2.34
N SER A 75 -16.50 13.29 3.00
CA SER A 75 -17.96 13.39 2.99
C SER A 75 -18.54 13.67 1.60
N CYS A 76 -17.83 14.42 0.76
CA CYS A 76 -18.29 14.79 -0.60
C CYS A 76 -17.57 14.02 -1.72
N GLY A 77 -16.71 13.07 -1.40
CA GLY A 77 -15.97 12.30 -2.40
C GLY A 77 -14.91 13.09 -3.17
N ALA A 78 -14.43 14.19 -2.61
CA ALA A 78 -13.54 15.15 -3.27
C ALA A 78 -12.09 15.09 -2.78
N ILE A 79 -11.62 13.94 -2.31
CA ILE A 79 -10.26 13.77 -1.75
C ILE A 79 -9.16 14.07 -2.77
N GLN A 80 -9.44 13.97 -4.06
CA GLN A 80 -8.49 14.28 -5.13
C GLN A 80 -8.06 15.74 -5.16
N TYR A 81 -8.82 16.65 -4.56
CA TYR A 81 -8.51 18.09 -4.51
C TYR A 81 -7.65 18.47 -3.30
N ILE A 82 -7.33 17.51 -2.45
CA ILE A 82 -6.50 17.72 -1.25
C ILE A 82 -5.13 17.07 -1.46
N PRO A 83 -4.02 17.71 -1.03
CA PRO A 83 -2.71 17.07 -1.02
C PRO A 83 -2.70 15.86 -0.07
N THR A 84 -2.49 14.65 -0.62
CA THR A 84 -2.46 13.40 0.14
C THR A 84 -1.16 12.62 -0.04
N GLU A 85 -0.17 13.21 -0.71
CA GLU A 85 1.14 12.61 -0.92
C GLU A 85 1.86 12.38 0.41
N LEU A 86 2.31 11.16 0.65
CA LEU A 86 2.94 10.78 1.92
C LEU A 86 4.18 11.61 2.25
N ASP A 87 4.99 11.95 1.27
CA ASP A 87 6.20 12.75 1.48
C ASP A 87 5.85 14.15 2.00
N GLN A 88 4.79 14.75 1.45
CA GLN A 88 4.29 16.04 1.92
C GLN A 88 3.67 15.93 3.31
N VAL A 89 2.92 14.88 3.58
CA VAL A 89 2.32 14.62 4.91
C VAL A 89 3.40 14.40 5.96
N ARG A 90 4.45 13.65 5.67
CA ARG A 90 5.62 13.47 6.56
C ARG A 90 6.29 14.80 6.90
N LYS A 91 6.48 15.64 5.89
CA LYS A 91 7.03 16.97 6.08
C LYS A 91 6.17 17.82 7.02
N TRP A 92 4.87 17.84 6.82
CA TRP A 92 3.94 18.57 7.69
C TRP A 92 3.92 18.04 9.11
N ILE A 93 3.97 16.73 9.31
CA ILE A 93 4.06 16.09 10.63
C ILE A 93 5.31 16.60 11.37
N SER A 94 6.42 16.73 10.67
CA SER A 94 7.67 17.28 11.21
C SER A 94 7.56 18.80 11.47
N ASP A 95 7.07 19.55 10.52
CA ASP A 95 6.96 21.04 10.60
C ASP A 95 6.00 21.48 11.73
N TRP A 96 4.92 20.75 11.95
CA TRP A 96 3.95 21.03 13.02
C TRP A 96 4.33 20.43 14.36
N ASN A 97 5.43 19.70 14.42
CA ASN A 97 5.93 19.03 15.62
C ASN A 97 4.87 18.22 16.34
N LEU A 98 4.14 17.39 15.59
CA LEU A 98 3.05 16.56 16.10
C LEU A 98 3.60 15.46 17.03
N ASN A 99 2.90 15.25 18.16
CA ASN A 99 3.15 14.09 19.01
C ASN A 99 2.69 12.79 18.33
N THR A 100 3.09 11.64 18.88
CA THR A 100 2.76 10.32 18.34
C THR A 100 1.25 10.10 18.21
N GLU A 101 0.47 10.55 19.17
CA GLU A 101 -0.99 10.41 19.18
C GLU A 101 -1.66 11.19 18.04
N LYS A 102 -1.28 12.44 17.85
CA LYS A 102 -1.79 13.29 16.76
C LYS A 102 -1.35 12.75 15.39
N LYS A 103 -0.12 12.27 15.28
CA LYS A 103 0.38 11.61 14.06
C LYS A 103 -0.47 10.39 13.69
N HIS A 104 -0.75 9.52 14.64
CA HIS A 104 -1.59 8.34 14.42
C HIS A 104 -3.02 8.72 14.05
N THR A 105 -3.58 9.72 14.72
CA THR A 105 -4.94 10.23 14.43
C THR A 105 -5.03 10.77 12.99
N LEU A 106 -4.04 11.56 12.57
CA LEU A 106 -3.98 12.10 11.20
C LEU A 106 -3.89 10.99 10.16
N LEU A 107 -3.00 10.01 10.35
CA LEU A 107 -2.81 8.91 9.42
C LEU A 107 -4.05 8.00 9.34
N ARG A 108 -4.73 7.72 10.45
CA ARG A 108 -6.00 6.98 10.44
C ARG A 108 -7.09 7.74 9.69
N LEU A 109 -7.22 9.02 9.94
CA LEU A 109 -8.21 9.86 9.27
C LEU A 109 -7.97 9.89 7.77
N LEU A 110 -6.73 10.06 7.35
CA LEU A 110 -6.34 10.04 5.94
C LEU A 110 -6.61 8.67 5.30
N TYR A 111 -6.30 7.59 6.00
CA TYR A 111 -6.59 6.22 5.55
C TYR A 111 -8.09 6.01 5.32
N GLU A 112 -8.92 6.34 6.31
CA GLU A 112 -10.37 6.19 6.21
C GLU A 112 -10.95 7.02 5.07
N ALA A 113 -10.51 8.25 4.91
CA ALA A 113 -10.92 9.12 3.81
C ALA A 113 -10.56 8.56 2.42
N LEU A 114 -9.36 8.02 2.27
CA LEU A 114 -8.92 7.39 1.03
C LEU A 114 -9.68 6.09 0.72
N VAL A 115 -10.03 5.33 1.75
CA VAL A 115 -10.90 4.15 1.64
C VAL A 115 -12.29 4.52 1.15
N ASP A 116 -12.90 5.51 1.77
CA ASP A 116 -14.25 5.98 1.42
C ASP A 116 -14.31 6.52 -0.01
N CYS A 117 -13.25 7.14 -0.46
CA CYS A 117 -13.10 7.64 -1.83
C CYS A 117 -12.55 6.60 -2.83
N LYS A 118 -12.47 5.33 -2.45
CA LYS A 118 -12.02 4.20 -3.29
C LYS A 118 -10.59 4.35 -3.84
N LYS A 119 -9.72 5.03 -3.12
CA LYS A 119 -8.28 5.17 -3.42
C LYS A 119 -7.47 4.09 -2.70
N SER A 120 -7.65 2.83 -3.09
CA SER A 120 -7.08 1.66 -2.40
C SER A 120 -5.56 1.67 -2.29
N ASP A 121 -4.86 2.03 -3.37
CA ASP A 121 -3.40 2.03 -3.40
C ASP A 121 -2.81 3.08 -2.45
N ALA A 122 -3.36 4.29 -2.47
CA ALA A 122 -2.96 5.36 -1.58
C ALA A 122 -3.29 5.03 -0.12
N ALA A 123 -4.46 4.45 0.14
CA ALA A 123 -4.87 4.00 1.46
C ALA A 123 -3.93 2.93 2.03
N SER A 124 -3.51 1.98 1.22
CA SER A 124 -2.56 0.94 1.62
C SER A 124 -1.20 1.53 2.04
N LYS A 125 -0.69 2.50 1.29
CA LYS A 125 0.55 3.20 1.62
C LYS A 125 0.46 3.96 2.94
N VAL A 126 -0.66 4.63 3.18
CA VAL A 126 -0.92 5.35 4.43
C VAL A 126 -1.01 4.39 5.61
N MET A 127 -1.65 3.23 5.45
CA MET A 127 -1.74 2.22 6.51
C MET A 127 -0.36 1.65 6.85
N VAL A 128 0.49 1.37 5.87
CA VAL A 128 1.87 0.93 6.10
C VAL A 128 2.66 2.00 6.85
N GLU A 129 2.51 3.27 6.50
CA GLU A 129 3.12 4.38 7.23
C GLU A 129 2.64 4.47 8.68
N LEU A 130 1.33 4.32 8.91
CA LEU A 130 0.74 4.30 10.24
C LEU A 130 1.33 3.15 11.09
N LEU A 131 1.33 1.94 10.57
CA LEU A 131 1.83 0.77 11.28
C LEU A 131 3.35 0.85 11.51
N GLY A 132 4.10 1.40 10.56
CA GLY A 132 5.53 1.64 10.69
C GLY A 132 5.90 2.70 11.73
N SER A 133 4.98 3.57 12.11
CA SER A 133 5.17 4.61 13.12
C SER A 133 5.02 4.11 14.57
N TYR A 134 4.48 2.90 14.78
CA TYR A 134 4.40 2.29 16.10
C TYR A 134 5.76 1.75 16.55
N THR A 135 6.06 1.93 17.84
CA THR A 135 7.24 1.37 18.51
C THR A 135 6.91 0.05 19.20
N GLU A 136 7.91 -0.63 19.75
CA GLU A 136 7.69 -1.87 20.50
C GLU A 136 6.77 -1.67 21.72
N ASP A 137 6.83 -0.49 22.35
CA ASP A 137 6.05 -0.18 23.55
C ASP A 137 4.56 -0.03 23.29
N ASN A 138 4.16 0.40 22.10
CA ASN A 138 2.77 0.68 21.75
C ASN A 138 2.22 -0.13 20.56
N ALA A 139 3.01 -1.04 20.00
CA ALA A 139 2.60 -1.83 18.84
C ALA A 139 1.39 -2.73 19.10
N SER A 140 1.21 -3.21 20.33
CA SER A 140 0.06 -4.01 20.73
C SER A 140 -1.28 -3.25 20.62
N GLN A 141 -1.25 -1.93 20.71
CA GLN A 141 -2.45 -1.08 20.58
C GLN A 141 -2.97 -1.02 19.13
N ALA A 142 -2.12 -1.32 18.17
CA ALA A 142 -2.45 -1.29 16.74
C ALA A 142 -2.92 -2.65 16.18
N ARG A 143 -3.28 -3.62 17.04
CA ARG A 143 -3.72 -4.96 16.60
C ARG A 143 -4.87 -4.92 15.61
N VAL A 144 -5.87 -4.09 15.86
CA VAL A 144 -7.04 -3.94 14.98
C VAL A 144 -6.64 -3.36 13.64
N ASP A 145 -5.80 -2.34 13.63
CA ASP A 145 -5.30 -1.72 12.39
C ASP A 145 -4.40 -2.68 11.60
N ALA A 146 -3.54 -3.43 12.28
CA ALA A 146 -2.72 -4.46 11.66
C ALA A 146 -3.57 -5.58 11.03
N HIS A 147 -4.59 -6.04 11.73
CA HIS A 147 -5.54 -7.02 11.22
C HIS A 147 -6.26 -6.51 9.95
N ARG A 148 -6.78 -5.29 9.98
CA ARG A 148 -7.41 -4.66 8.82
C ARG A 148 -6.46 -4.52 7.64
N CYS A 149 -5.22 -4.14 7.88
CA CYS A 149 -4.19 -4.02 6.85
C CYS A 149 -3.96 -5.36 6.14
N ILE A 150 -3.82 -6.45 6.89
CA ILE A 150 -3.62 -7.79 6.35
C ILE A 150 -4.83 -8.23 5.52
N VAL A 151 -6.04 -8.13 6.07
CA VAL A 151 -7.28 -8.52 5.37
C VAL A 151 -7.43 -7.74 4.07
N ARG A 152 -7.18 -6.44 4.10
CA ARG A 152 -7.28 -5.60 2.91
C ARG A 152 -6.25 -5.96 1.85
N ALA A 153 -5.01 -6.19 2.24
CA ALA A 153 -3.96 -6.62 1.31
C ALA A 153 -4.29 -7.96 0.65
N LEU A 154 -4.80 -8.91 1.41
CA LEU A 154 -5.23 -10.21 0.88
C LEU A 154 -6.46 -10.12 -0.03
N LYS A 155 -7.34 -9.16 0.23
CA LYS A 155 -8.56 -8.93 -0.56
C LYS A 155 -8.30 -8.19 -1.87
N ASP A 156 -7.23 -7.40 -1.94
CA ASP A 156 -6.88 -6.64 -3.15
C ASP A 156 -6.41 -7.59 -4.26
N PRO A 157 -7.10 -7.64 -5.40
CA PRO A 157 -6.75 -8.53 -6.51
C PRO A 157 -5.42 -8.16 -7.20
N ASN A 158 -4.92 -6.95 -6.99
CA ASN A 158 -3.67 -6.46 -7.59
C ASN A 158 -2.47 -6.51 -6.65
N ALA A 159 -2.65 -6.88 -5.39
CA ALA A 159 -1.59 -7.03 -4.41
C ALA A 159 -1.06 -8.47 -4.40
N PHE A 160 0.22 -8.65 -4.71
CA PHE A 160 0.88 -9.96 -4.80
C PHE A 160 2.09 -10.10 -3.89
N LEU A 161 2.66 -8.99 -3.42
CA LEU A 161 3.87 -8.98 -2.59
C LEU A 161 3.52 -8.52 -1.18
N PHE A 162 3.68 -9.40 -0.21
CA PHE A 162 3.23 -9.20 1.17
C PHE A 162 4.35 -9.28 2.21
N ASP A 163 5.58 -9.59 1.83
CA ASP A 163 6.69 -9.81 2.75
C ASP A 163 6.99 -8.57 3.62
N HIS A 164 6.81 -7.37 3.07
CA HIS A 164 6.99 -6.13 3.82
C HIS A 164 6.03 -5.98 5.00
N LEU A 165 4.84 -6.59 4.94
CA LEU A 165 3.88 -6.56 6.05
C LEU A 165 4.38 -7.34 7.27
N LEU A 166 5.12 -8.44 7.07
CA LEU A 166 5.69 -9.23 8.14
C LEU A 166 6.77 -8.49 8.95
N THR A 167 7.38 -7.46 8.37
CA THR A 167 8.39 -6.65 9.05
C THR A 167 7.81 -5.59 9.98
N LEU A 168 6.53 -5.30 9.87
CA LEU A 168 5.84 -4.31 10.68
C LEU A 168 5.65 -4.82 12.11
N LYS A 169 6.02 -4.01 13.10
CA LYS A 169 5.92 -4.40 14.53
C LYS A 169 4.51 -4.78 14.96
N PRO A 170 3.45 -4.02 14.63
CA PRO A 170 2.08 -4.43 14.97
C PRO A 170 1.66 -5.77 14.37
N VAL A 171 2.15 -6.11 13.18
CA VAL A 171 1.89 -7.40 12.53
C VAL A 171 2.61 -8.53 13.27
N LYS A 172 3.83 -8.30 13.75
CA LYS A 172 4.57 -9.27 14.58
C LYS A 172 3.85 -9.62 15.88
N PHE A 173 3.11 -8.68 16.48
CA PHE A 173 2.29 -8.92 17.64
C PHE A 173 1.07 -9.83 17.40
N LEU A 174 0.72 -10.07 16.14
CA LEU A 174 -0.32 -11.03 15.74
C LEU A 174 0.21 -12.44 15.55
N GLU A 175 1.50 -12.68 15.77
CA GLU A 175 2.13 -13.98 15.67
C GLU A 175 1.42 -15.00 16.59
N GLY A 176 1.11 -16.17 16.05
CA GLY A 176 0.31 -17.19 16.72
C GLY A 176 -1.20 -17.09 16.49
N GLU A 177 -1.69 -16.01 15.90
CA GLU A 177 -3.09 -15.88 15.49
C GLU A 177 -3.31 -16.40 14.06
N LEU A 178 -4.55 -16.83 13.76
CA LEU A 178 -4.90 -17.38 12.44
C LEU A 178 -4.66 -16.39 11.30
N ILE A 179 -4.85 -15.09 11.54
CA ILE A 179 -4.61 -14.06 10.51
C ILE A 179 -3.13 -13.96 10.14
N HIS A 180 -2.24 -14.11 11.10
CA HIS A 180 -0.80 -14.13 10.85
C HIS A 180 -0.38 -15.39 10.08
N ASP A 181 -0.94 -16.54 10.44
CA ASP A 181 -0.71 -17.81 9.74
C ASP A 181 -1.16 -17.71 8.28
N LEU A 182 -2.34 -17.13 8.03
CA LEU A 182 -2.83 -16.89 6.68
C LEU A 182 -1.92 -15.95 5.88
N LEU A 183 -1.46 -14.85 6.48
CA LEU A 183 -0.51 -13.93 5.84
C LEU A 183 0.80 -14.65 5.48
N THR A 184 1.33 -15.45 6.38
CA THR A 184 2.56 -16.23 6.15
C THR A 184 2.42 -17.20 4.98
N ILE A 185 1.26 -17.82 4.82
CA ILE A 185 0.94 -18.69 3.69
C ILE A 185 1.00 -17.89 2.37
N PHE A 186 0.39 -16.71 2.33
CA PHE A 186 0.43 -15.84 1.14
C PHE A 186 1.82 -15.26 0.85
N VAL A 187 2.68 -15.15 1.86
CA VAL A 187 4.06 -14.65 1.67
C VAL A 187 4.97 -15.71 1.07
N SER A 188 4.93 -16.95 1.56
CA SER A 188 5.98 -17.93 1.24
C SER A 188 5.50 -19.36 0.95
N ALA A 189 4.25 -19.72 1.28
CA ALA A 189 3.76 -21.06 1.09
C ALA A 189 3.18 -21.32 -0.32
N LYS A 190 2.98 -22.58 -0.63
CA LYS A 190 2.36 -23.04 -1.88
C LYS A 190 0.84 -23.17 -1.76
N LEU A 191 0.16 -23.34 -2.88
CA LEU A 191 -1.29 -23.53 -2.95
C LEU A 191 -1.80 -24.67 -2.04
N ALA A 192 -1.08 -25.78 -1.96
CA ALA A 192 -1.45 -26.92 -1.10
C ALA A 192 -1.58 -26.53 0.37
N SER A 193 -0.70 -25.66 0.86
CA SER A 193 -0.74 -25.17 2.24
C SER A 193 -1.98 -24.29 2.48
N TYR A 194 -2.35 -23.46 1.52
CA TYR A 194 -3.56 -22.64 1.59
C TYR A 194 -4.82 -23.51 1.59
N VAL A 195 -4.89 -24.52 0.72
CA VAL A 195 -6.04 -25.44 0.65
C VAL A 195 -6.23 -26.15 1.98
N LYS A 196 -5.15 -26.64 2.59
CA LYS A 196 -5.18 -27.28 3.90
C LYS A 196 -5.65 -26.31 4.99
N PHE A 197 -5.16 -25.09 4.98
CA PHE A 197 -5.60 -24.04 5.92
C PHE A 197 -7.09 -23.73 5.75
N TYR A 198 -7.56 -23.60 4.52
CA TYR A 198 -8.97 -23.35 4.23
C TYR A 198 -9.88 -24.48 4.71
N GLN A 199 -9.50 -25.73 4.49
CA GLN A 199 -10.27 -26.87 4.96
C GLN A 199 -10.45 -26.89 6.48
N ASN A 200 -9.42 -26.45 7.22
CA ASN A 200 -9.43 -26.43 8.68
C ASN A 200 -10.06 -25.14 9.26
N ASN A 201 -10.10 -24.05 8.51
CA ASN A 201 -10.48 -22.73 8.99
C ASN A 201 -11.44 -21.99 8.04
N LYS A 202 -12.37 -22.70 7.42
CA LYS A 202 -13.32 -22.16 6.46
C LYS A 202 -14.14 -21.00 7.03
N ASP A 203 -14.67 -21.16 8.23
CA ASP A 203 -15.49 -20.14 8.89
C ASP A 203 -14.68 -18.87 9.20
N PHE A 204 -13.41 -19.03 9.56
CA PHE A 204 -12.52 -17.90 9.78
C PHE A 204 -12.31 -17.06 8.50
N ILE A 205 -12.06 -17.70 7.37
CA ILE A 205 -11.87 -17.01 6.08
C ILE A 205 -13.17 -16.34 5.64
N ASP A 206 -14.31 -16.98 5.80
CA ASP A 206 -15.62 -16.41 5.50
C ASP A 206 -15.93 -15.19 6.40
N SER A 207 -15.55 -15.24 7.67
CA SER A 207 -15.73 -14.14 8.62
C SER A 207 -14.92 -12.89 8.26
N LEU A 208 -13.80 -13.04 7.54
CA LEU A 208 -13.00 -11.92 7.05
C LEU A 208 -13.56 -11.27 5.78
N GLY A 209 -14.60 -11.84 5.19
CA GLY A 209 -15.15 -11.40 3.91
C GLY A 209 -14.25 -11.69 2.72
N LEU A 210 -13.33 -12.65 2.85
CA LEU A 210 -12.47 -13.13 1.77
C LEU A 210 -13.20 -14.19 0.95
N LEU A 211 -13.09 -14.10 -0.38
CA LEU A 211 -13.67 -15.07 -1.30
C LEU A 211 -12.65 -16.17 -1.60
N HIS A 212 -13.04 -17.42 -1.35
CA HIS A 212 -12.17 -18.57 -1.56
C HIS A 212 -11.64 -18.67 -3.00
N GLU A 213 -12.48 -18.43 -4.00
CA GLU A 213 -12.10 -18.48 -5.42
C GLU A 213 -11.03 -17.42 -5.76
N GLN A 214 -11.14 -16.22 -5.21
CA GLN A 214 -10.14 -15.18 -5.39
C GLN A 214 -8.82 -15.52 -4.69
N ASN A 215 -8.89 -16.10 -3.50
CA ASN A 215 -7.73 -16.58 -2.77
C ASN A 215 -7.02 -17.71 -3.52
N MET A 216 -7.78 -18.64 -4.08
CA MET A 216 -7.25 -19.73 -4.91
C MET A 216 -6.52 -19.17 -6.14
N ALA A 217 -7.11 -18.23 -6.85
CA ALA A 217 -6.51 -17.59 -8.03
C ALA A 217 -5.20 -16.88 -7.66
N LYS A 218 -5.20 -16.12 -6.57
CA LYS A 218 -4.01 -15.42 -6.07
C LYS A 218 -2.92 -16.41 -5.64
N MET A 219 -3.26 -17.45 -4.91
CA MET A 219 -2.30 -18.47 -4.47
C MET A 219 -1.72 -19.27 -5.63
N ARG A 220 -2.51 -19.55 -6.66
CA ARG A 220 -1.99 -20.18 -7.91
C ARG A 220 -0.92 -19.30 -8.54
N LEU A 221 -1.17 -18.00 -8.69
CA LEU A 221 -0.18 -17.07 -9.23
C LEU A 221 1.07 -16.99 -8.36
N LEU A 222 0.92 -16.87 -7.04
CA LEU A 222 2.05 -16.80 -6.10
C LEU A 222 2.87 -18.10 -6.12
N THR A 223 2.23 -19.25 -6.18
CA THR A 223 2.91 -20.56 -6.30
C THR A 223 3.68 -20.64 -7.61
N PHE A 224 3.08 -20.20 -8.71
CA PHE A 224 3.74 -20.15 -10.02
C PHE A 224 4.94 -19.21 -10.02
N MET A 225 4.84 -18.03 -9.40
CA MET A 225 5.97 -17.11 -9.23
C MET A 225 7.13 -17.78 -8.49
N GLY A 226 6.86 -18.48 -7.40
CA GLY A 226 7.87 -19.23 -6.64
C GLY A 226 8.55 -20.32 -7.50
N MET A 227 7.78 -21.09 -8.23
CA MET A 227 8.30 -22.11 -9.15
C MET A 227 9.15 -21.49 -10.27
N ALA A 228 8.72 -20.36 -10.82
CA ALA A 228 9.39 -19.65 -11.89
C ALA A 228 10.72 -19.01 -11.48
N VAL A 229 10.88 -18.66 -10.22
CA VAL A 229 12.16 -18.20 -9.67
C VAL A 229 13.18 -19.32 -9.60
N GLU A 230 12.75 -20.52 -9.22
CA GLU A 230 13.62 -21.68 -9.03
C GLU A 230 13.93 -22.42 -10.33
N ASN A 231 12.99 -22.43 -11.28
CA ASN A 231 13.06 -23.23 -12.50
C ASN A 231 12.85 -22.38 -13.75
N LYS A 232 13.77 -22.46 -14.69
CA LYS A 232 13.62 -21.79 -15.98
C LYS A 232 12.67 -22.51 -16.94
N GLU A 233 12.43 -23.78 -16.71
CA GLU A 233 11.50 -24.60 -17.49
C GLU A 233 10.60 -25.37 -16.53
N ILE A 234 9.29 -25.33 -16.77
CA ILE A 234 8.29 -26.00 -15.95
C ILE A 234 7.39 -26.80 -16.87
N SER A 235 7.28 -28.12 -16.67
CA SER A 235 6.40 -28.98 -17.44
C SER A 235 4.93 -28.67 -17.17
N PHE A 236 4.06 -28.93 -18.15
CA PHE A 236 2.62 -28.81 -17.97
C PHE A 236 2.09 -29.74 -16.87
N ASP A 237 2.66 -30.93 -16.73
CA ASP A 237 2.26 -31.87 -15.68
C ASP A 237 2.56 -31.29 -14.27
N THR A 238 3.71 -30.69 -14.10
CA THR A 238 4.05 -29.96 -12.84
C THR A 238 3.11 -28.79 -12.59
N MET A 239 2.80 -28.00 -13.64
CA MET A 239 1.82 -26.91 -13.53
C MET A 239 0.45 -27.42 -13.08
N GLN A 240 -0.05 -28.48 -13.68
CA GLN A 240 -1.35 -29.07 -13.31
C GLN A 240 -1.38 -29.55 -11.87
N GLN A 241 -0.31 -30.23 -11.45
CA GLN A 241 -0.20 -30.81 -10.12
C GLN A 241 -0.07 -29.74 -9.04
N GLU A 242 0.87 -28.81 -9.18
CA GLU A 242 1.17 -27.80 -8.16
C GLU A 242 0.09 -26.72 -8.08
N LEU A 243 -0.55 -26.38 -9.18
CA LEU A 243 -1.57 -25.33 -9.25
C LEU A 243 -3.00 -25.88 -9.17
N GLN A 244 -3.17 -27.20 -9.19
CA GLN A 244 -4.49 -27.86 -9.15
C GLN A 244 -5.43 -27.34 -10.25
N ILE A 245 -4.93 -27.30 -11.47
CA ILE A 245 -5.68 -26.89 -12.68
C ILE A 245 -5.73 -28.03 -13.69
N GLY A 246 -6.73 -28.01 -14.57
CA GLY A 246 -6.85 -28.96 -15.68
C GLY A 246 -5.83 -28.70 -16.80
N ALA A 247 -5.60 -29.71 -17.62
CA ALA A 247 -4.67 -29.60 -18.75
C ALA A 247 -5.06 -28.48 -19.73
N ASP A 248 -6.35 -28.25 -19.94
CA ASP A 248 -6.88 -27.23 -20.84
C ASP A 248 -6.77 -25.82 -20.28
N ASP A 249 -6.57 -25.68 -18.97
CA ASP A 249 -6.52 -24.40 -18.27
C ASP A 249 -5.09 -23.83 -18.13
N VAL A 250 -4.05 -24.63 -18.42
CA VAL A 250 -2.64 -24.21 -18.25
C VAL A 250 -2.30 -22.99 -19.11
N GLU A 251 -2.70 -23.01 -20.38
CA GLU A 251 -2.42 -21.91 -21.30
C GLU A 251 -3.09 -20.61 -20.86
N ALA A 252 -4.37 -20.65 -20.54
CA ALA A 252 -5.12 -19.51 -20.05
C ALA A 252 -4.52 -18.95 -18.76
N PHE A 253 -4.13 -19.81 -17.83
CA PHE A 253 -3.46 -19.41 -16.59
C PHE A 253 -2.15 -18.69 -16.86
N VAL A 254 -1.29 -19.20 -17.74
CA VAL A 254 0.00 -18.58 -18.08
C VAL A 254 -0.20 -17.21 -18.71
N ILE A 255 -1.18 -17.07 -19.61
CA ILE A 255 -1.50 -15.78 -20.24
C ILE A 255 -1.92 -14.75 -19.15
N ASP A 256 -2.79 -15.14 -18.24
CA ASP A 256 -3.24 -14.26 -17.17
C ASP A 256 -2.10 -13.92 -16.21
N ALA A 257 -1.21 -14.87 -15.91
CA ALA A 257 -0.03 -14.63 -15.10
C ALA A 257 0.92 -13.59 -15.72
N VAL A 258 1.17 -13.68 -17.02
CA VAL A 258 2.00 -12.71 -17.76
C VAL A 258 1.34 -11.31 -17.75
N ARG A 259 0.02 -11.22 -17.84
CA ARG A 259 -0.72 -9.95 -17.77
C ARG A 259 -0.50 -9.21 -16.45
N THR A 260 -0.25 -9.91 -15.37
CA THR A 260 0.08 -9.29 -14.06
C THR A 260 1.44 -8.60 -14.03
N LYS A 261 2.29 -8.87 -15.03
CA LYS A 261 3.69 -8.40 -15.10
C LYS A 261 4.61 -8.94 -13.99
N MET A 262 4.14 -9.91 -13.22
CA MET A 262 4.93 -10.57 -12.17
C MET A 262 5.83 -11.66 -12.73
N VAL A 263 5.42 -12.30 -13.82
CA VAL A 263 6.17 -13.37 -14.50
C VAL A 263 6.21 -13.09 -16.01
N TYR A 264 7.33 -13.30 -16.61
CA TYR A 264 7.52 -13.28 -18.07
C TYR A 264 7.97 -14.64 -18.54
N CYS A 265 7.16 -15.29 -19.34
CA CYS A 265 7.39 -16.64 -19.84
C CYS A 265 6.77 -16.87 -21.23
N LYS A 266 7.17 -17.96 -21.86
CA LYS A 266 6.66 -18.43 -23.15
C LYS A 266 6.15 -19.86 -22.99
N ILE A 267 5.15 -20.23 -23.76
CA ILE A 267 4.61 -21.58 -23.81
C ILE A 267 5.25 -22.31 -24.98
N ASP A 268 5.84 -23.48 -24.72
CA ASP A 268 6.27 -24.43 -25.73
C ASP A 268 5.24 -25.60 -25.78
N GLN A 269 4.34 -25.51 -26.73
CA GLN A 269 3.28 -26.50 -26.90
C GLN A 269 3.83 -27.87 -27.36
N THR A 270 4.92 -27.85 -28.14
CA THR A 270 5.50 -29.09 -28.67
C THR A 270 6.11 -29.92 -27.55
N GLN A 271 6.85 -29.28 -26.66
CA GLN A 271 7.49 -29.95 -25.52
C GLN A 271 6.60 -29.96 -24.26
N ARG A 272 5.41 -29.36 -24.33
CA ARG A 272 4.48 -29.22 -23.21
C ARG A 272 5.15 -28.67 -21.96
N LYS A 273 5.81 -27.53 -22.11
CA LYS A 273 6.49 -26.83 -21.02
C LYS A 273 6.33 -25.32 -21.11
N VAL A 274 6.52 -24.67 -19.97
CA VAL A 274 6.61 -23.21 -19.87
C VAL A 274 8.06 -22.82 -19.68
N VAL A 275 8.57 -21.92 -20.52
CA VAL A 275 9.93 -21.39 -20.46
C VAL A 275 9.89 -20.02 -19.81
N VAL A 276 10.52 -19.88 -18.65
CA VAL A 276 10.53 -18.66 -17.85
C VAL A 276 11.70 -17.77 -18.25
N SER A 277 11.40 -16.53 -18.63
CA SER A 277 12.41 -15.50 -18.89
C SER A 277 12.75 -14.72 -17.62
N HIS A 278 11.75 -14.37 -16.85
CA HIS A 278 11.88 -13.59 -15.61
C HIS A 278 10.69 -13.82 -14.68
N SER A 279 10.94 -13.80 -13.39
CA SER A 279 9.89 -13.82 -12.36
C SER A 279 10.26 -12.90 -11.20
N THR A 280 9.25 -12.24 -10.65
CA THR A 280 9.40 -11.43 -9.45
C THR A 280 9.49 -12.35 -8.23
N HIS A 281 10.42 -12.07 -7.33
CA HIS A 281 10.53 -12.78 -6.06
C HIS A 281 9.36 -12.44 -5.14
N ARG A 282 8.77 -13.44 -4.51
CA ARG A 282 7.73 -13.26 -3.48
C ARG A 282 8.29 -12.64 -2.20
N THR A 283 9.53 -12.99 -1.87
CA THR A 283 10.28 -12.46 -0.73
C THR A 283 11.64 -11.96 -1.21
N PHE A 284 12.09 -10.83 -0.67
CA PHE A 284 13.39 -10.25 -1.02
C PHE A 284 14.23 -10.07 0.25
N GLY A 285 14.93 -11.13 0.64
CA GLY A 285 15.77 -11.18 1.82
C GLY A 285 17.26 -11.00 1.52
N LYS A 286 18.09 -11.27 2.52
CA LYS A 286 19.55 -11.13 2.44
C LYS A 286 20.18 -11.90 1.27
N GLN A 287 19.67 -13.10 0.99
CA GLN A 287 20.18 -13.93 -0.11
C GLN A 287 19.95 -13.28 -1.46
N GLN A 288 18.78 -12.73 -1.72
CA GLN A 288 18.44 -12.02 -2.95
C GLN A 288 19.26 -10.73 -3.12
N TRP A 289 19.48 -9.99 -2.03
CA TRP A 289 20.37 -8.84 -2.02
C TRP A 289 21.82 -9.22 -2.36
N GLN A 290 22.31 -10.34 -1.83
CA GLN A 290 23.66 -10.84 -2.15
C GLN A 290 23.78 -11.22 -3.63
N GLN A 291 22.80 -11.93 -4.17
CA GLN A 291 22.77 -12.28 -5.60
C GLN A 291 22.76 -11.05 -6.50
N LEU A 292 21.98 -10.04 -6.16
CA LEU A 292 21.93 -8.76 -6.89
C LEU A 292 23.29 -8.06 -6.85
N TYR A 293 23.91 -7.99 -5.69
CA TYR A 293 25.24 -7.41 -5.50
C TYR A 293 26.30 -8.11 -6.36
N ASP A 294 26.34 -9.44 -6.33
CA ASP A 294 27.27 -10.25 -7.10
C ASP A 294 27.07 -10.06 -8.62
N THR A 295 25.80 -10.01 -9.07
CA THR A 295 25.47 -9.77 -10.48
C THR A 295 25.93 -8.40 -10.95
N LEU A 296 25.67 -7.35 -10.14
CA LEU A 296 26.10 -5.99 -10.48
C LEU A 296 27.63 -5.86 -10.51
N ASN A 297 28.32 -6.52 -9.60
CA ASN A 297 29.79 -6.57 -9.63
C ASN A 297 30.34 -7.29 -10.86
N ALA A 298 29.73 -8.40 -11.26
CA ALA A 298 30.10 -9.10 -12.48
C ALA A 298 29.90 -8.21 -13.73
N TRP A 299 28.78 -7.48 -13.81
CA TRP A 299 28.54 -6.52 -14.88
C TRP A 299 29.59 -5.40 -14.90
N LYS A 300 29.90 -4.83 -13.75
CA LYS A 300 30.95 -3.81 -13.63
C LYS A 300 32.31 -4.29 -14.14
N GLN A 301 32.70 -5.52 -13.75
CA GLN A 301 33.94 -6.12 -14.22
C GLN A 301 33.95 -6.35 -15.72
N ASN A 302 32.84 -6.86 -16.30
CA ASN A 302 32.70 -7.09 -17.72
C ASN A 302 32.76 -5.78 -18.52
N LEU A 303 32.10 -4.74 -18.06
CA LEU A 303 32.18 -3.40 -18.68
C LEU A 303 33.58 -2.81 -18.62
N ASN A 304 34.31 -3.01 -17.51
CA ASN A 304 35.71 -2.59 -17.42
C ASN A 304 36.61 -3.36 -18.42
N LYS A 305 36.37 -4.65 -18.60
CA LYS A 305 37.11 -5.44 -19.65
C LYS A 305 36.83 -4.89 -21.05
N VAL A 306 35.56 -4.62 -21.38
CA VAL A 306 35.18 -4.02 -22.67
C VAL A 306 35.85 -2.67 -22.87
N LYS A 307 35.81 -1.81 -21.84
CA LYS A 307 36.47 -0.50 -21.84
C LYS A 307 37.99 -0.63 -22.14
N ASN A 308 38.66 -1.51 -21.42
CA ASN A 308 40.11 -1.72 -21.60
C ASN A 308 40.43 -2.25 -22.98
N SER A 309 39.62 -3.16 -23.55
CA SER A 309 39.77 -3.66 -24.91
C SER A 309 39.60 -2.55 -25.96
N LEU A 310 38.61 -1.65 -25.74
CA LEU A 310 38.39 -0.50 -26.65
C LEU A 310 39.58 0.49 -26.59
N LEU A 311 40.09 0.76 -25.38
CA LEU A 311 41.24 1.65 -25.21
C LEU A 311 42.48 1.09 -25.92
N SER A 312 42.76 -0.22 -25.80
CA SER A 312 43.88 -0.85 -26.47
C SER A 312 43.77 -0.79 -28.01
N LEU A 313 42.57 -0.75 -28.57
CA LEU A 313 42.32 -0.56 -30.00
C LEU A 313 42.52 0.87 -30.47
N SER A 314 42.34 1.84 -29.57
CA SER A 314 42.55 3.26 -29.91
C SER A 314 44.02 3.70 -29.86
N ASP A 315 44.88 2.89 -29.21
CA ASP A 315 46.33 3.15 -29.09
C ASP A 315 47.15 2.49 -30.27
N THR A 316 46.43 1.79 -31.16
CA THR A 316 46.98 1.26 -32.43
C THR A 316 46.54 2.12 -33.59
#